data_46185bf9105759d58a13ff66c2bfbd18
#
_entry.id   46185bf9105759d58a13ff66c2bfbd18
#
_cell.length_a   1.000
_cell.length_b   1.000
_cell.length_c   1.000
_cell.angle_alpha   90.00
_cell.angle_beta   90.00
_cell.angle_gamma   90.00
#
_symmetry.space_group_name_H-M   'P 1'
#
loop_
_entity.id
_entity.type
_entity.pdbx_description
1 polymer ?
#
loop_
_entity_poly.entity_id
_entity_poly.type
_entity_poly.pdbx_seq_one_letter_code
_entity_poly.pdbx_strand_id
1 'polypeptide(L)'
;MLCLPLFKSHFSFGRSILTLENKEENTDNFPDSIFPLLKQAELKELFLVEDHFSGFLQANKNCADLGVKLNYGLRFTVCDDFKDKNEDSLNSNSKIVVFAKNLKGYKRLVKLYTHASTEGFYYEPRTDWMVLQKIWSDKDLLMAFPFYDSYVFNNLLTNKICQPDLFTDHFYFHEDNDLPFDDIVSNKLNSMDVNLINAKSIYYAKKNDFPAYLTFRCMSKRTTLSKPNFEHMSSDEFCFESWRQANG
;
A
#
# COMPACT_ATOMS: atom_id res chain seq x y z
N MET A 1 -16.41 13.69 4.39
CA MET A 1 -15.53 12.95 5.34
C MET A 1 -14.14 12.98 4.75
N LEU A 2 -13.12 13.40 5.52
CA LEU A 2 -11.76 13.57 4.97
C LEU A 2 -11.22 12.21 4.51
N CYS A 3 -10.81 12.10 3.25
CA CYS A 3 -10.22 10.90 2.69
C CYS A 3 -8.70 10.90 2.93
N LEU A 4 -8.17 9.83 3.53
CA LEU A 4 -6.75 9.71 3.87
C LEU A 4 -5.91 9.46 2.61
N PRO A 5 -4.90 10.31 2.28
CA PRO A 5 -4.02 10.04 1.15
C PRO A 5 -2.97 9.01 1.52
N LEU A 6 -2.94 7.88 0.80
CA LEU A 6 -1.96 6.81 0.96
C LEU A 6 -0.95 6.90 -0.18
N PHE A 7 0.20 7.48 0.10
CA PHE A 7 1.27 7.61 -0.88
C PHE A 7 2.10 6.33 -0.97
N LYS A 8 2.62 6.09 -2.16
CA LYS A 8 3.64 5.10 -2.45
C LYS A 8 4.70 5.74 -3.33
N SER A 9 5.97 5.40 -3.13
CA SER A 9 7.06 5.96 -3.92
C SER A 9 7.57 4.99 -5.00
N HIS A 10 8.41 5.51 -5.89
CA HIS A 10 9.08 4.74 -6.96
C HIS A 10 9.99 3.62 -6.42
N PHE A 11 10.35 3.67 -5.14
CA PHE A 11 11.09 2.58 -4.52
C PHE A 11 10.29 1.26 -4.54
N SER A 12 8.95 1.31 -4.42
CA SER A 12 8.09 0.16 -4.70
C SER A 12 7.93 -0.01 -6.22
N PHE A 13 8.91 -0.65 -6.84
CA PHE A 13 9.07 -0.75 -8.29
C PHE A 13 7.80 -1.26 -8.98
N GLY A 14 7.35 -0.52 -9.99
CA GLY A 14 6.12 -0.81 -10.72
C GLY A 14 4.81 -0.49 -9.99
N ARG A 15 4.89 0.19 -8.84
CA ARG A 15 3.70 0.56 -8.06
C ARG A 15 3.41 2.05 -8.03
N SER A 16 4.42 2.89 -8.16
CA SER A 16 4.29 4.34 -8.19
C SER A 16 5.42 4.97 -8.98
N ILE A 17 5.17 6.12 -9.61
CA ILE A 17 6.17 6.93 -10.30
C ILE A 17 6.58 8.18 -9.49
N LEU A 18 6.00 8.37 -8.30
CA LEU A 18 6.34 9.47 -7.41
C LEU A 18 7.69 9.25 -6.74
N THR A 19 8.50 10.30 -6.65
CA THR A 19 9.80 10.26 -5.98
C THR A 19 9.73 10.76 -4.54
N LEU A 20 10.79 10.51 -3.77
CA LEU A 20 10.98 11.04 -2.42
C LEU A 20 12.04 12.17 -2.39
N GLU A 21 12.32 12.78 -3.54
CA GLU A 21 13.27 13.88 -3.60
C GLU A 21 12.73 15.11 -2.89
N ASN A 22 13.60 15.79 -2.13
CA ASN A 22 13.24 17.06 -1.50
C ASN A 22 13.36 18.17 -2.54
N LYS A 23 12.25 18.47 -3.20
CA LYS A 23 12.11 19.54 -4.19
C LYS A 23 11.18 20.62 -3.64
N GLU A 24 11.38 21.86 -4.07
CA GLU A 24 10.46 22.95 -3.74
C GLU A 24 9.15 22.85 -4.53
N GLU A 25 9.25 22.47 -5.82
CA GLU A 25 8.14 22.36 -6.76
C GLU A 25 8.34 21.17 -7.70
N ASN A 26 7.22 20.61 -8.18
CA ASN A 26 7.22 19.67 -9.29
C ASN A 26 7.24 20.42 -10.62
N THR A 27 8.05 19.94 -11.58
CA THR A 27 8.19 20.54 -12.91
C THR A 27 8.00 19.49 -14.00
N ASP A 28 7.52 19.90 -15.17
CA ASP A 28 7.19 18.98 -16.27
C ASP A 28 8.39 18.20 -16.83
N ASN A 29 9.62 18.62 -16.52
CA ASN A 29 10.84 17.98 -17.04
C ASN A 29 11.41 16.87 -16.14
N PHE A 30 10.85 16.66 -14.96
CA PHE A 30 11.35 15.70 -13.97
C PHE A 30 10.20 14.92 -13.33
N PRO A 31 10.44 13.68 -12.87
CA PRO A 31 9.44 12.94 -12.11
C PRO A 31 8.93 13.73 -10.91
N ASP A 32 7.64 13.67 -10.66
CA ASP A 32 7.01 14.34 -9.53
C ASP A 32 7.51 13.79 -8.19
N SER A 33 7.66 14.68 -7.22
CA SER A 33 7.96 14.32 -5.83
C SER A 33 6.72 14.44 -4.95
N ILE A 34 6.64 13.60 -3.91
CA ILE A 34 5.57 13.61 -2.91
C ILE A 34 5.58 14.92 -2.10
N PHE A 35 6.74 15.47 -1.77
CA PHE A 35 6.85 16.62 -0.87
C PHE A 35 6.21 17.91 -1.39
N PRO A 36 6.38 18.30 -2.66
CA PRO A 36 5.60 19.41 -3.23
C PRO A 36 4.09 19.19 -3.18
N LEU A 37 3.61 17.95 -3.36
CA LEU A 37 2.19 17.63 -3.27
C LEU A 37 1.66 17.80 -1.84
N LEU A 38 2.43 17.37 -0.82
CA LEU A 38 2.08 17.61 0.59
C LEU A 38 1.98 19.10 0.89
N LYS A 39 2.96 19.88 0.43
CA LYS A 39 2.96 21.36 0.60
C LYS A 39 1.75 22.00 -0.07
N GLN A 40 1.42 21.59 -1.29
CA GLN A 40 0.28 22.10 -2.06
C GLN A 40 -1.07 21.84 -1.37
N ALA A 41 -1.20 20.73 -0.64
CA ALA A 41 -2.41 20.36 0.10
C ALA A 41 -2.32 20.68 1.60
N GLU A 42 -1.28 21.39 2.05
CA GLU A 42 -1.03 21.78 3.45
C GLU A 42 -1.04 20.59 4.43
N LEU A 43 -0.67 19.41 3.94
CA LEU A 43 -0.64 18.18 4.73
C LEU A 43 0.54 18.21 5.71
N LYS A 44 0.26 17.93 6.98
CA LYS A 44 1.26 17.87 8.07
C LYS A 44 1.76 16.45 8.33
N GLU A 45 1.12 15.47 7.74
CA GLU A 45 1.47 14.05 7.87
C GLU A 45 1.59 13.40 6.50
N LEU A 46 2.58 12.55 6.34
CA LEU A 46 2.76 11.67 5.18
C LEU A 46 2.43 10.23 5.59
N PHE A 47 1.40 9.65 5.00
CA PHE A 47 1.14 8.21 5.06
C PHE A 47 1.81 7.56 3.86
N LEU A 48 2.97 6.94 4.09
CA LEU A 48 3.77 6.28 3.06
C LEU A 48 3.68 4.77 3.24
N VAL A 49 3.03 4.10 2.27
CA VAL A 49 2.80 2.64 2.29
C VAL A 49 3.68 1.98 1.23
N GLU A 50 4.76 1.34 1.67
CA GLU A 50 5.77 0.74 0.80
C GLU A 50 5.73 -0.80 0.85
N ASP A 51 6.35 -1.44 -0.15
CA ASP A 51 6.50 -2.90 -0.19
C ASP A 51 7.81 -3.36 0.50
N HIS A 52 8.73 -2.43 0.79
CA HIS A 52 10.04 -2.68 1.44
C HIS A 52 10.65 -1.39 2.00
N PHE A 53 11.83 -1.49 2.65
CA PHE A 53 12.46 -0.37 3.37
C PHE A 53 13.32 0.57 2.52
N SER A 54 13.49 0.36 1.23
CA SER A 54 14.48 1.10 0.41
C SER A 54 14.32 2.62 0.47
N GLY A 55 13.08 3.12 0.52
CA GLY A 55 12.79 4.56 0.61
C GLY A 55 12.75 5.13 2.02
N PHE A 56 12.83 4.30 3.08
CA PHE A 56 12.57 4.75 4.44
C PHE A 56 13.50 5.87 4.91
N LEU A 57 14.81 5.71 4.72
CA LEU A 57 15.79 6.70 5.22
C LEU A 57 15.60 8.06 4.54
N GLN A 58 15.35 8.07 3.25
CA GLN A 58 15.10 9.30 2.49
C GLN A 58 13.79 9.97 2.93
N ALA A 59 12.71 9.19 3.06
CA ALA A 59 11.43 9.70 3.56
C ALA A 59 11.56 10.27 4.97
N ASN A 60 12.20 9.54 5.88
CA ASN A 60 12.37 9.97 7.27
C ASN A 60 13.19 11.26 7.39
N LYS A 61 14.30 11.36 6.65
CA LYS A 61 15.12 12.57 6.63
C LYS A 61 14.34 13.76 6.09
N ASN A 62 13.75 13.62 4.91
CA ASN A 62 13.05 14.72 4.25
C ASN A 62 11.79 15.15 5.02
N CYS A 63 11.07 14.23 5.65
CA CYS A 63 9.96 14.57 6.54
C CYS A 63 10.44 15.36 7.76
N ALA A 64 11.56 14.97 8.38
CA ALA A 64 12.13 15.70 9.52
C ALA A 64 12.57 17.11 9.12
N ASP A 65 13.24 17.26 7.98
CA ASP A 65 13.71 18.56 7.45
C ASP A 65 12.54 19.52 7.15
N LEU A 66 11.39 18.97 6.73
CA LEU A 66 10.20 19.74 6.35
C LEU A 66 9.16 19.88 7.50
N GLY A 67 9.41 19.29 8.66
CA GLY A 67 8.47 19.30 9.79
C GLY A 67 7.17 18.51 9.51
N VAL A 68 7.22 17.51 8.63
CA VAL A 68 6.12 16.61 8.31
C VAL A 68 6.23 15.34 9.13
N LYS A 69 5.14 14.88 9.74
CA LYS A 69 5.13 13.61 10.46
C LYS A 69 5.07 12.45 9.47
N LEU A 70 6.03 11.53 9.54
CA LEU A 70 6.03 10.31 8.73
C LEU A 70 5.25 9.18 9.43
N ASN A 71 4.20 8.68 8.78
CA ASN A 71 3.51 7.44 9.13
C ASN A 71 3.93 6.37 8.11
N TYR A 72 4.91 5.56 8.49
CA TYR A 72 5.49 4.56 7.59
C TYR A 72 4.81 3.21 7.77
N GLY A 73 4.21 2.71 6.71
CA GLY A 73 3.56 1.41 6.63
C GLY A 73 4.27 0.48 5.64
N LEU A 74 4.40 -0.78 6.01
CA LEU A 74 4.83 -1.84 5.11
C LEU A 74 3.67 -2.75 4.73
N ARG A 75 3.60 -3.06 3.45
CA ARG A 75 2.62 -3.97 2.88
C ARG A 75 3.20 -5.37 2.85
N PHE A 76 2.64 -6.28 3.64
CA PHE A 76 3.06 -7.67 3.72
C PHE A 76 2.11 -8.59 2.96
N THR A 77 2.66 -9.64 2.36
CA THR A 77 1.88 -10.82 1.96
C THR A 77 1.77 -11.74 3.16
N VAL A 78 0.54 -12.08 3.52
CA VAL A 78 0.24 -13.06 4.55
C VAL A 78 -0.32 -14.31 3.89
N CYS A 79 0.16 -15.49 4.29
CA CYS A 79 -0.30 -16.80 3.87
C CYS A 79 -0.68 -17.65 5.10
N ASP A 80 -1.22 -18.82 4.87
CA ASP A 80 -1.63 -19.74 5.95
C ASP A 80 -0.43 -20.31 6.70
N ASP A 81 0.56 -20.85 5.99
CA ASP A 81 1.85 -21.30 6.53
C ASP A 81 2.98 -20.88 5.59
N PHE A 82 3.95 -20.11 6.08
CA PHE A 82 5.09 -19.67 5.28
C PHE A 82 6.03 -20.81 4.85
N LYS A 83 5.95 -21.98 5.51
CA LYS A 83 6.76 -23.16 5.18
C LYS A 83 6.25 -23.87 3.95
N ASP A 84 4.98 -23.74 3.62
CA ASP A 84 4.39 -24.31 2.43
C ASP A 84 4.85 -23.52 1.20
N LYS A 85 5.78 -24.12 0.45
CA LYS A 85 6.41 -23.51 -0.74
C LYS A 85 6.04 -24.28 -2.00
N ASN A 86 4.73 -24.34 -2.27
CA ASN A 86 4.14 -24.95 -3.46
C ASN A 86 3.14 -23.98 -4.11
N GLU A 87 2.68 -24.25 -5.32
CA GLU A 87 1.76 -23.37 -6.05
C GLU A 87 0.42 -23.21 -5.34
N ASP A 88 -0.08 -24.25 -4.70
CA ASP A 88 -1.36 -24.20 -3.96
C ASP A 88 -1.30 -23.21 -2.79
N SER A 89 -0.14 -23.09 -2.14
CA SER A 89 0.06 -22.15 -1.02
C SER A 89 -0.12 -20.68 -1.42
N LEU A 90 -0.05 -20.35 -2.71
CA LEU A 90 -0.28 -18.98 -3.21
C LEU A 90 -1.76 -18.62 -3.18
N ASN A 91 -2.66 -19.61 -3.11
CA ASN A 91 -4.10 -19.40 -3.07
C ASN A 91 -4.60 -18.84 -1.72
N SER A 92 -3.78 -18.90 -0.66
CA SER A 92 -4.07 -18.26 0.63
C SER A 92 -3.47 -16.86 0.78
N ASN A 93 -2.65 -16.41 -0.18
CA ASN A 93 -1.95 -15.13 -0.08
C ASN A 93 -2.93 -13.95 -0.11
N SER A 94 -2.84 -13.08 0.91
CA SER A 94 -3.53 -11.79 0.96
C SER A 94 -2.58 -10.70 1.47
N LYS A 95 -2.98 -9.44 1.34
CA LYS A 95 -2.16 -8.30 1.79
C LYS A 95 -2.72 -7.69 3.07
N ILE A 96 -1.79 -7.28 3.93
CA ILE A 96 -2.03 -6.39 5.06
C ILE A 96 -1.05 -5.23 4.99
N VAL A 97 -1.36 -4.14 5.67
CA VAL A 97 -0.45 -3.02 5.90
C VAL A 97 -0.17 -2.91 7.39
N VAL A 98 1.10 -2.87 7.77
CA VAL A 98 1.50 -2.71 9.16
C VAL A 98 2.24 -1.39 9.32
N PHE A 99 1.70 -0.50 10.16
CA PHE A 99 2.31 0.79 10.48
C PHE A 99 3.11 0.70 11.78
N ALA A 100 4.28 1.36 11.79
CA ALA A 100 5.04 1.58 13.01
C ALA A 100 4.53 2.82 13.75
N LYS A 101 4.12 2.67 15.01
CA LYS A 101 3.70 3.79 15.87
C LYS A 101 4.91 4.54 16.47
N ASN A 102 6.05 3.88 16.56
CA ASN A 102 7.25 4.40 17.22
C ASN A 102 8.51 3.62 16.77
N LEU A 103 9.68 3.98 17.31
CA LEU A 103 10.95 3.33 16.99
C LEU A 103 10.98 1.82 17.32
N LYS A 104 10.27 1.36 18.37
CA LYS A 104 10.18 -0.07 18.67
C LYS A 104 9.35 -0.78 17.59
N GLY A 105 8.26 -0.15 17.12
CA GLY A 105 7.47 -0.62 16.00
C GLY A 105 8.28 -0.74 14.72
N TYR A 106 9.10 0.27 14.40
CA TYR A 106 10.02 0.19 13.26
C TYR A 106 10.96 -1.02 13.37
N LYS A 107 11.57 -1.26 14.53
CA LYS A 107 12.42 -2.44 14.76
C LYS A 107 11.67 -3.76 14.61
N ARG A 108 10.39 -3.81 14.99
CA ARG A 108 9.52 -4.97 14.77
C ARG A 108 9.21 -5.16 13.30
N LEU A 109 8.91 -4.09 12.54
CA LEU A 109 8.73 -4.15 11.09
C LEU A 109 9.97 -4.69 10.39
N VAL A 110 11.17 -4.27 10.80
CA VAL A 110 12.44 -4.80 10.26
C VAL A 110 12.53 -6.31 10.48
N LYS A 111 12.19 -6.80 11.69
CA LYS A 111 12.19 -8.24 12.00
C LYS A 111 11.20 -9.00 11.15
N LEU A 112 9.97 -8.50 11.01
CA LEU A 112 8.92 -9.10 10.16
C LEU A 112 9.38 -9.18 8.71
N TYR A 113 9.90 -8.07 8.18
CA TYR A 113 10.36 -8.02 6.79
C TYR A 113 11.58 -8.93 6.54
N THR A 114 12.50 -9.01 7.49
CA THR A 114 13.65 -9.93 7.41
C THR A 114 13.17 -11.36 7.34
N HIS A 115 12.26 -11.77 8.25
CA HIS A 115 11.68 -13.11 8.21
C HIS A 115 10.96 -13.39 6.88
N ALA A 116 10.11 -12.46 6.44
CA ALA A 116 9.37 -12.61 5.19
C ALA A 116 10.29 -12.76 3.96
N SER A 117 11.42 -12.01 3.96
CA SER A 117 12.38 -11.99 2.85
C SER A 117 13.39 -13.13 2.89
N THR A 118 13.52 -13.85 4.00
CA THR A 118 14.44 -15.00 4.16
C THR A 118 13.67 -16.32 4.27
N GLU A 119 13.17 -16.63 5.46
CA GLU A 119 12.48 -17.90 5.74
C GLU A 119 11.15 -18.00 5.00
N GLY A 120 10.39 -16.90 4.94
CA GLY A 120 9.07 -16.85 4.31
C GLY A 120 9.09 -16.68 2.79
N PHE A 121 10.24 -16.44 2.17
CA PHE A 121 10.32 -16.13 0.73
C PHE A 121 9.89 -17.31 -0.15
N TYR A 122 8.87 -17.06 -0.96
CA TYR A 122 8.44 -17.93 -2.05
C TYR A 122 7.78 -17.07 -3.15
N TYR A 123 8.49 -16.84 -4.25
CA TYR A 123 8.21 -15.85 -5.30
C TYR A 123 8.20 -14.39 -4.83
N GLU A 124 7.68 -14.14 -3.64
CA GLU A 124 7.66 -12.84 -2.96
C GLU A 124 7.91 -13.02 -1.45
N PRO A 125 8.29 -11.96 -0.72
CA PRO A 125 8.37 -12.02 0.74
C PRO A 125 6.99 -12.29 1.36
N ARG A 126 6.87 -13.37 2.14
CA ARG A 126 5.63 -13.79 2.81
C ARG A 126 5.85 -13.99 4.30
N THR A 127 4.80 -13.82 5.07
CA THR A 127 4.72 -14.20 6.48
C THR A 127 3.41 -14.92 6.74
N ASP A 128 3.25 -15.56 7.89
CA ASP A 128 1.99 -16.11 8.34
C ASP A 128 1.52 -15.42 9.63
N TRP A 129 0.31 -15.76 10.06
CA TRP A 129 -0.30 -15.17 11.23
C TRP A 129 0.42 -15.52 12.53
N MET A 130 1.04 -16.70 12.63
CA MET A 130 1.80 -17.10 13.82
C MET A 130 3.07 -16.27 14.00
N VAL A 131 3.78 -15.99 12.93
CA VAL A 131 4.97 -15.12 12.96
C VAL A 131 4.58 -13.68 13.28
N LEU A 132 3.49 -13.20 12.67
CA LEU A 132 2.94 -11.88 12.98
C LEU A 132 2.63 -11.74 14.48
N GLN A 133 1.87 -12.66 15.06
CA GLN A 133 1.54 -12.66 16.50
C GLN A 133 2.77 -12.68 17.38
N LYS A 134 3.75 -13.52 17.07
CA LYS A 134 5.00 -13.64 17.85
C LYS A 134 5.81 -12.35 17.91
N ILE A 135 5.77 -11.52 16.85
CA ILE A 135 6.53 -10.27 16.76
C ILE A 135 5.68 -9.07 17.16
N TRP A 136 4.36 -9.22 17.21
CA TRP A 136 3.39 -8.14 17.38
C TRP A 136 3.49 -7.43 18.75
N SER A 137 3.03 -6.19 18.76
CA SER A 137 2.76 -5.43 19.98
C SER A 137 1.82 -4.27 19.63
N ASP A 138 0.64 -4.23 20.22
CA ASP A 138 -0.36 -3.17 19.99
C ASP A 138 0.13 -1.78 20.38
N LYS A 139 1.10 -1.69 21.31
CA LYS A 139 1.73 -0.42 21.70
C LYS A 139 2.63 0.14 20.60
N ASP A 140 3.17 -0.73 19.74
CA ASP A 140 4.22 -0.40 18.79
C ASP A 140 3.77 -0.44 17.33
N LEU A 141 2.77 -1.29 17.02
CA LEU A 141 2.29 -1.56 15.67
C LEU A 141 0.80 -1.29 15.53
N LEU A 142 0.36 -1.07 14.30
CA LEU A 142 -1.04 -0.92 13.93
C LEU A 142 -1.27 -1.68 12.61
N MET A 143 -2.34 -2.51 12.59
CA MET A 143 -2.72 -3.29 11.42
C MET A 143 -3.82 -2.60 10.63
N ALA A 144 -3.68 -2.62 9.32
CA ALA A 144 -4.71 -2.21 8.38
C ALA A 144 -4.86 -3.24 7.26
N PHE A 145 -6.08 -3.43 6.79
CA PHE A 145 -6.34 -4.18 5.55
C PHE A 145 -6.49 -3.20 4.39
N PRO A 146 -5.69 -3.36 3.31
CA PRO A 146 -5.88 -2.54 2.12
C PRO A 146 -7.20 -2.88 1.44
N PHE A 147 -7.76 -1.96 0.67
CA PHE A 147 -8.97 -2.22 -0.11
C PHE A 147 -8.73 -3.28 -1.18
N TYR A 148 -7.66 -3.10 -1.96
CA TYR A 148 -7.24 -4.05 -2.99
C TYR A 148 -6.26 -5.09 -2.43
N ASP A 149 -6.36 -6.33 -2.91
CA ASP A 149 -5.53 -7.49 -2.53
C ASP A 149 -5.66 -7.93 -1.04
N SER A 150 -6.60 -7.37 -0.26
CA SER A 150 -6.92 -7.90 1.06
C SER A 150 -7.58 -9.28 0.96
N TYR A 151 -7.73 -9.97 2.08
CA TYR A 151 -8.46 -11.24 2.08
C TYR A 151 -9.91 -11.07 1.64
N VAL A 152 -10.56 -9.95 1.98
CA VAL A 152 -11.94 -9.67 1.56
C VAL A 152 -12.01 -9.56 0.04
N PHE A 153 -11.13 -8.73 -0.56
CA PHE A 153 -11.02 -8.57 -2.00
C PHE A 153 -10.74 -9.92 -2.70
N ASN A 154 -9.75 -10.65 -2.20
CA ASN A 154 -9.32 -11.91 -2.81
C ASN A 154 -10.40 -12.99 -2.75
N ASN A 155 -11.09 -13.14 -1.62
CA ASN A 155 -12.16 -14.12 -1.46
C ASN A 155 -13.41 -13.80 -2.29
N LEU A 156 -13.63 -12.52 -2.65
CA LEU A 156 -14.77 -12.11 -3.48
C LEU A 156 -14.49 -12.20 -4.98
N LEU A 157 -13.28 -11.84 -5.40
CA LEU A 157 -13.01 -11.50 -6.81
C LEU A 157 -11.94 -12.40 -7.45
N THR A 158 -11.32 -13.28 -6.68
CA THR A 158 -10.30 -14.20 -7.16
C THR A 158 -10.62 -15.64 -6.76
N ASN A 159 -9.81 -16.59 -7.22
CA ASN A 159 -9.92 -18.00 -6.80
C ASN A 159 -9.19 -18.29 -5.49
N LYS A 160 -8.77 -17.25 -4.76
CA LYS A 160 -8.06 -17.42 -3.49
C LYS A 160 -9.04 -17.67 -2.35
N ILE A 161 -8.58 -18.44 -1.36
CA ILE A 161 -9.29 -18.72 -0.11
C ILE A 161 -8.37 -18.28 1.02
N CYS A 162 -8.55 -17.05 1.50
CA CYS A 162 -7.74 -16.46 2.54
C CYS A 162 -8.50 -16.47 3.87
N GLN A 163 -7.87 -17.01 4.92
CA GLN A 163 -8.45 -17.07 6.27
C GLN A 163 -7.62 -16.21 7.22
N PRO A 164 -8.06 -14.97 7.54
CA PRO A 164 -7.31 -14.11 8.43
C PRO A 164 -7.45 -14.55 9.88
N ASP A 165 -6.37 -14.43 10.64
CA ASP A 165 -6.41 -14.47 12.09
C ASP A 165 -6.44 -13.03 12.64
N LEU A 166 -7.59 -12.59 13.10
CA LEU A 166 -7.87 -11.23 13.55
C LEU A 166 -7.50 -11.05 15.04
N PHE A 167 -6.25 -11.30 15.39
CA PHE A 167 -5.74 -11.35 16.77
C PHE A 167 -5.53 -9.99 17.45
N THR A 168 -5.65 -8.89 16.71
CA THR A 168 -5.39 -7.52 17.19
C THR A 168 -6.41 -6.55 16.63
N ASP A 169 -6.53 -5.36 17.24
CA ASP A 169 -7.31 -4.26 16.71
C ASP A 169 -6.80 -3.87 15.32
N HIS A 170 -7.71 -3.71 14.40
CA HIS A 170 -7.41 -3.41 13.01
C HIS A 170 -8.50 -2.56 12.37
N PHE A 171 -8.20 -2.00 11.22
CA PHE A 171 -9.15 -1.27 10.40
C PHE A 171 -8.97 -1.62 8.92
N TYR A 172 -9.94 -1.22 8.12
CA TYR A 172 -9.94 -1.44 6.69
C TYR A 172 -9.88 -0.09 5.99
N PHE A 173 -9.03 0.02 5.00
CA PHE A 173 -9.11 1.12 4.06
C PHE A 173 -10.29 0.89 3.12
N HIS A 174 -11.10 1.93 2.94
CA HIS A 174 -12.18 1.96 1.97
C HIS A 174 -11.77 2.93 0.86
N GLU A 175 -11.68 2.44 -0.35
CA GLU A 175 -11.30 3.21 -1.53
C GLU A 175 -12.38 3.10 -2.59
N ASP A 176 -12.55 4.20 -3.36
CA ASP A 176 -13.33 4.24 -4.58
C ASP A 176 -12.46 4.88 -5.67
N ASN A 177 -12.13 4.09 -6.68
CA ASN A 177 -11.26 4.49 -7.78
C ASN A 177 -11.89 4.22 -9.15
N ASP A 178 -13.24 4.21 -9.21
CA ASP A 178 -14.02 4.00 -10.43
C ASP A 178 -13.67 2.68 -11.15
N LEU A 179 -13.43 1.62 -10.37
CA LEU A 179 -13.20 0.29 -10.88
C LEU A 179 -14.51 -0.54 -10.81
N PRO A 180 -14.79 -1.40 -11.81
CA PRO A 180 -16.06 -2.12 -11.90
C PRO A 180 -16.42 -3.01 -10.70
N PHE A 181 -15.41 -3.36 -9.88
CA PHE A 181 -15.56 -4.22 -8.72
C PHE A 181 -15.54 -3.47 -7.38
N ASP A 182 -15.33 -2.15 -7.38
CA ASP A 182 -15.24 -1.36 -6.15
C ASP A 182 -16.54 -1.44 -5.34
N ASP A 183 -17.70 -1.37 -6.00
CA ASP A 183 -19.00 -1.51 -5.36
C ASP A 183 -19.18 -2.87 -4.68
N ILE A 184 -18.67 -3.95 -5.28
CA ILE A 184 -18.80 -5.30 -4.71
C ILE A 184 -18.05 -5.39 -3.39
N VAL A 185 -16.80 -4.90 -3.38
CA VAL A 185 -15.95 -4.90 -2.17
C VAL A 185 -16.50 -3.94 -1.11
N SER A 186 -16.92 -2.74 -1.52
CA SER A 186 -17.52 -1.73 -0.63
C SER A 186 -18.79 -2.25 0.05
N ASN A 187 -19.70 -2.87 -0.70
CA ASN A 187 -20.92 -3.47 -0.14
C ASN A 187 -20.58 -4.57 0.86
N LYS A 188 -19.57 -5.39 0.58
CA LYS A 188 -19.13 -6.41 1.52
C LYS A 188 -18.58 -5.81 2.80
N LEU A 189 -17.66 -4.84 2.69
CA LEU A 189 -17.07 -4.16 3.85
C LEU A 189 -18.13 -3.47 4.70
N ASN A 190 -19.10 -2.78 4.07
CA ASN A 190 -20.22 -2.13 4.77
C ASN A 190 -21.16 -3.12 5.46
N SER A 191 -21.26 -4.36 4.96
CA SER A 191 -22.04 -5.43 5.61
C SER A 191 -21.34 -6.09 6.79
N MET A 192 -20.03 -5.86 6.93
CA MET A 192 -19.24 -6.32 8.06
C MET A 192 -19.24 -5.23 9.14
N ASP A 193 -19.33 -5.60 10.39
CA ASP A 193 -19.18 -4.67 11.52
C ASP A 193 -17.69 -4.41 11.78
N VAL A 194 -17.07 -3.63 10.87
CA VAL A 194 -15.64 -3.35 10.87
C VAL A 194 -15.36 -1.85 10.86
N ASN A 195 -14.20 -1.47 11.39
CA ASN A 195 -13.77 -0.08 11.40
C ASN A 195 -13.23 0.31 10.00
N LEU A 196 -13.92 1.22 9.32
CA LEU A 196 -13.57 1.70 7.97
C LEU A 196 -12.93 3.08 8.03
N ILE A 197 -11.84 3.25 7.29
CA ILE A 197 -11.19 4.55 7.06
C ILE A 197 -11.20 4.83 5.56
N ASN A 198 -11.89 5.90 5.16
CA ASN A 198 -11.86 6.34 3.77
C ASN A 198 -10.44 6.76 3.40
N ALA A 199 -9.93 6.19 2.35
CA ALA A 199 -8.58 6.42 1.87
C ALA A 199 -8.53 6.46 0.34
N LYS A 200 -7.44 7.00 -0.20
CA LYS A 200 -7.14 6.95 -1.62
C LYS A 200 -5.66 6.66 -1.83
N SER A 201 -5.37 5.60 -2.54
CA SER A 201 -4.01 5.26 -2.96
C SER A 201 -3.54 6.22 -4.04
N ILE A 202 -2.34 6.81 -3.85
CA ILE A 202 -1.76 7.82 -4.74
C ILE A 202 -0.43 7.30 -5.29
N TYR A 203 -0.39 7.07 -6.60
CA TYR A 203 0.76 6.49 -7.31
C TYR A 203 1.40 7.45 -8.31
N TYR A 204 0.70 8.54 -8.69
CA TYR A 204 1.17 9.60 -9.58
C TYR A 204 0.44 10.92 -9.27
N ALA A 205 0.90 12.04 -9.85
CA ALA A 205 0.40 13.34 -9.46
C ALA A 205 -0.86 13.76 -10.21
N LYS A 206 -0.88 13.66 -11.53
CA LYS A 206 -1.96 14.16 -12.39
C LYS A 206 -2.57 13.04 -13.22
N LYS A 207 -3.85 13.14 -13.60
CA LYS A 207 -4.50 12.16 -14.51
C LYS A 207 -3.73 11.95 -15.81
N ASN A 208 -3.09 13.00 -16.34
CA ASN A 208 -2.29 12.93 -17.55
C ASN A 208 -1.03 12.04 -17.41
N ASP A 209 -0.61 11.69 -16.19
CA ASP A 209 0.55 10.83 -15.93
C ASP A 209 0.18 9.34 -15.98
N PHE A 210 -1.10 9.02 -16.14
CA PHE A 210 -1.61 7.64 -16.18
C PHE A 210 -0.90 6.76 -17.20
N PRO A 211 -0.64 7.19 -18.47
CA PRO A 211 0.11 6.38 -19.42
C PRO A 211 1.54 6.06 -18.98
N ALA A 212 2.23 7.01 -18.33
CA ALA A 212 3.56 6.81 -17.79
C ALA A 212 3.54 5.79 -16.63
N TYR A 213 2.57 5.92 -15.74
CA TYR A 213 2.33 4.97 -14.66
C TYR A 213 2.06 3.55 -15.18
N LEU A 214 1.17 3.40 -16.18
CA LEU A 214 0.89 2.09 -16.80
C LEU A 214 2.14 1.49 -17.44
N THR A 215 2.94 2.30 -18.13
CA THR A 215 4.20 1.87 -18.73
C THR A 215 5.14 1.31 -17.65
N PHE A 216 5.29 2.02 -16.55
CA PHE A 216 6.14 1.58 -15.44
C PHE A 216 5.63 0.28 -14.79
N ARG A 217 4.31 0.12 -14.68
CA ARG A 217 3.72 -1.15 -14.22
C ARG A 217 4.01 -2.30 -15.19
N CYS A 218 3.86 -2.08 -16.49
CA CYS A 218 4.17 -3.08 -17.51
C CYS A 218 5.62 -3.53 -17.45
N MET A 219 6.57 -2.62 -17.24
CA MET A 219 7.99 -2.93 -17.06
C MET A 219 8.22 -3.87 -15.88
N SER A 220 7.61 -3.57 -14.74
CA SER A 220 7.70 -4.40 -13.53
C SER A 220 7.11 -5.80 -13.72
N LYS A 221 5.99 -5.90 -14.41
CA LYS A 221 5.26 -7.16 -14.65
C LYS A 221 5.72 -7.92 -15.89
N ARG A 222 6.69 -7.41 -16.64
CA ARG A 222 7.17 -7.98 -17.92
C ARG A 222 6.03 -8.23 -18.91
N THR A 223 5.11 -7.29 -18.99
CA THR A 223 3.95 -7.30 -19.88
C THR A 223 3.95 -6.08 -20.79
N THR A 224 2.93 -5.91 -21.61
CA THR A 224 2.80 -4.79 -22.55
C THR A 224 1.46 -4.08 -22.36
N LEU A 225 1.39 -2.82 -22.77
CA LEU A 225 0.16 -2.02 -22.72
C LEU A 225 -0.96 -2.60 -23.60
N SER A 226 -0.60 -3.36 -24.64
CA SER A 226 -1.57 -4.04 -25.53
C SER A 226 -2.24 -5.27 -24.93
N LYS A 227 -1.79 -5.73 -23.77
CA LYS A 227 -2.38 -6.85 -23.03
C LYS A 227 -2.98 -6.33 -21.72
N PRO A 228 -4.15 -5.70 -21.75
CA PRO A 228 -4.80 -5.20 -20.55
C PRO A 228 -5.11 -6.38 -19.61
N ASN A 229 -4.85 -6.20 -18.34
CA ASN A 229 -5.30 -7.10 -17.28
C ASN A 229 -5.82 -6.26 -16.10
N PHE A 230 -6.58 -6.87 -15.21
CA PHE A 230 -7.13 -6.19 -14.04
C PHE A 230 -6.06 -5.58 -13.13
N GLU A 231 -4.84 -6.13 -13.13
CA GLU A 231 -3.72 -5.57 -12.37
C GLU A 231 -3.21 -4.24 -12.94
N HIS A 232 -3.55 -3.89 -14.19
CA HIS A 232 -3.16 -2.61 -14.78
C HIS A 232 -3.96 -1.43 -14.22
N MET A 233 -4.95 -1.70 -13.37
CA MET A 233 -5.76 -0.64 -12.79
C MET A 233 -6.29 0.27 -13.90
N SER A 234 -7.37 -0.12 -14.55
CA SER A 234 -7.92 0.55 -15.75
C SER A 234 -8.51 1.94 -15.49
N SER A 235 -8.41 2.44 -14.26
CA SER A 235 -8.84 3.76 -13.84
C SER A 235 -7.67 4.72 -13.66
N ASP A 236 -7.84 5.98 -14.04
CA ASP A 236 -6.87 7.06 -13.83
C ASP A 236 -7.05 7.78 -12.47
N GLU A 237 -7.86 7.20 -11.58
CA GLU A 237 -8.21 7.78 -10.28
C GLU A 237 -7.12 7.64 -9.21
N PHE A 238 -6.09 6.81 -9.41
CA PHE A 238 -5.00 6.60 -8.44
C PHE A 238 -3.98 7.73 -8.40
N CYS A 239 -4.45 8.98 -8.47
CA CYS A 239 -3.60 10.17 -8.52
C CYS A 239 -3.94 11.19 -7.43
N PHE A 240 -2.97 12.06 -7.16
CA PHE A 240 -3.14 13.14 -6.21
C PHE A 240 -4.21 14.15 -6.63
N GLU A 241 -4.33 14.41 -7.93
CA GLU A 241 -5.35 15.30 -8.50
C GLU A 241 -6.77 14.81 -8.13
N SER A 242 -7.08 13.53 -8.34
CA SER A 242 -8.38 12.94 -7.98
C SER A 242 -8.63 12.96 -6.47
N TRP A 243 -7.61 12.66 -5.67
CA TRP A 243 -7.72 12.79 -4.22
C TRP A 243 -8.06 14.23 -3.79
N ARG A 244 -7.41 15.22 -4.40
CA ARG A 244 -7.63 16.63 -4.10
C ARG A 244 -9.03 17.09 -4.49
N GLN A 245 -9.55 16.64 -5.65
CA GLN A 245 -10.91 16.95 -6.09
C GLN A 245 -11.97 16.38 -5.13
N ALA A 246 -11.73 15.21 -4.56
CA ALA A 246 -12.64 14.59 -3.60
C ALA A 246 -12.59 15.22 -2.19
N ASN A 247 -11.54 15.98 -1.84
CA ASN A 247 -11.34 16.60 -0.51
C ASN A 247 -11.38 18.13 -0.50
N GLY A 248 -11.44 18.77 -1.65
CA GLY A 248 -11.59 20.24 -1.82
C GLY A 248 -12.99 20.62 -2.13
#